data_7eef308153c6a87f9c70ea772df68710
#
_entry.id   7eef308153c6a87f9c70ea772df68710
#
_cell.length_a   1.000
_cell.length_b   1.000
_cell.length_c   1.000
_cell.angle_alpha   90.00
_cell.angle_beta   90.00
_cell.angle_gamma   90.00
#
_symmetry.space_group_name_H-M   'P 1'
#
loop_
_entity.id
_entity.type
_entity.pdbx_description
1 polymer ?
#
loop_
_entity_poly.entity_id
_entity_poly.type
_entity_poly.pdbx_seq_one_letter_code
_entity_poly.pdbx_strand_id
1 'polypeptide(L)'
;MGLFSFFSKKNKPTEPIEKPVVVAVQKQELKPVSYDDQLQVFESLRHKHDPEVTKEMILRDVYEMSWEDATEQYIESNPFSVLYYTFGWRNPQIKNYNYSEKCIWFDLEFFDANVQYKWFMERMGAITNGEITFTDISLETDSDNWEWINFNVNGIPKKWKLERVGYIADHFVHRFSKLPSELSTSRRFTYFDNGGQQWVIGYASEAEQIRFNEKTGLNREWLEESNHFSEPPTNNK
;
A
#
# COMPACT_ATOMS: atom_id res chain seq x y z
N MET A 1 -71.08 -15.09 -14.39
CA MET A 1 -70.43 -14.55 -15.60
C MET A 1 -69.58 -13.40 -15.19
N GLY A 2 -68.27 -13.58 -15.08
CA GLY A 2 -67.33 -12.52 -14.71
C GLY A 2 -66.17 -12.56 -15.70
N LEU A 3 -66.04 -11.52 -16.50
CA LEU A 3 -64.97 -11.32 -17.48
C LEU A 3 -63.69 -10.86 -16.77
N PHE A 4 -62.66 -11.67 -16.85
CA PHE A 4 -61.29 -11.26 -16.52
C PHE A 4 -60.65 -10.61 -17.75
N SER A 5 -60.36 -9.30 -17.66
CA SER A 5 -59.62 -8.52 -18.63
C SER A 5 -58.13 -8.69 -18.34
N PHE A 6 -57.41 -9.37 -19.25
CA PHE A 6 -55.93 -9.47 -19.21
C PHE A 6 -55.30 -8.17 -19.77
N PHE A 7 -54.68 -7.39 -18.90
CA PHE A 7 -53.79 -6.28 -19.32
C PHE A 7 -52.46 -6.85 -19.77
N SER A 8 -52.20 -6.89 -21.06
CA SER A 8 -50.92 -7.15 -21.66
C SER A 8 -49.99 -5.94 -21.46
N LYS A 9 -48.98 -6.06 -20.57
CA LYS A 9 -47.88 -5.10 -20.47
C LYS A 9 -46.99 -5.25 -21.72
N LYS A 10 -47.00 -4.26 -22.59
CA LYS A 10 -46.02 -4.13 -23.68
C LYS A 10 -44.64 -3.91 -23.06
N ASN A 11 -43.74 -4.88 -23.23
CA ASN A 11 -42.32 -4.71 -22.94
C ASN A 11 -41.75 -3.65 -23.88
N LYS A 12 -41.22 -2.56 -23.30
CA LYS A 12 -40.39 -1.61 -24.04
C LYS A 12 -39.09 -2.30 -24.47
N PRO A 13 -38.59 -2.06 -25.68
CA PRO A 13 -37.27 -2.56 -26.09
C PRO A 13 -36.21 -1.95 -25.16
N THR A 14 -35.41 -2.81 -24.56
CA THR A 14 -34.22 -2.40 -23.80
C THR A 14 -33.21 -1.86 -24.80
N GLU A 15 -32.80 -0.60 -24.65
CA GLU A 15 -31.71 -0.03 -25.42
C GLU A 15 -30.44 -0.86 -25.19
N PRO A 16 -29.61 -1.07 -26.23
CA PRO A 16 -28.37 -1.81 -26.07
C PRO A 16 -27.43 -1.01 -25.13
N ILE A 17 -27.00 -1.65 -24.06
CA ILE A 17 -25.97 -1.13 -23.16
C ILE A 17 -24.69 -1.04 -23.99
N GLU A 18 -24.26 0.17 -24.34
CA GLU A 18 -22.94 0.40 -24.94
C GLU A 18 -21.88 -0.13 -24.00
N LYS A 19 -21.11 -1.11 -24.48
CA LYS A 19 -19.95 -1.60 -23.74
C LYS A 19 -18.96 -0.45 -23.58
N PRO A 20 -18.40 -0.23 -22.38
CA PRO A 20 -17.38 0.78 -22.20
C PRO A 20 -16.22 0.50 -23.16
N VAL A 21 -15.84 1.50 -23.94
CA VAL A 21 -14.67 1.45 -24.80
C VAL A 21 -13.47 1.43 -23.88
N VAL A 22 -12.87 0.25 -23.73
CA VAL A 22 -11.58 0.12 -23.05
C VAL A 22 -10.55 0.79 -23.95
N VAL A 23 -10.23 2.04 -23.67
CA VAL A 23 -9.11 2.73 -24.28
C VAL A 23 -7.85 2.03 -23.77
N ALA A 24 -7.21 1.25 -24.63
CA ALA A 24 -5.90 0.67 -24.32
C ALA A 24 -4.94 1.84 -24.05
N VAL A 25 -4.61 2.04 -22.78
CA VAL A 25 -3.54 2.96 -22.38
C VAL A 25 -2.27 2.41 -23.02
N GLN A 26 -1.76 3.09 -24.05
CA GLN A 26 -0.47 2.75 -24.62
C GLN A 26 0.56 2.86 -23.49
N LYS A 27 1.11 1.71 -23.09
CA LYS A 27 2.21 1.65 -22.13
C LYS A 27 3.39 2.38 -22.78
N GLN A 28 3.67 3.59 -22.33
CA GLN A 28 4.77 4.38 -22.81
C GLN A 28 6.06 3.59 -22.48
N GLU A 29 6.82 3.17 -23.47
CA GLU A 29 8.12 2.53 -23.23
C GLU A 29 9.02 3.52 -22.48
N LEU A 30 9.24 3.26 -21.20
CA LEU A 30 10.16 4.04 -20.39
C LEU A 30 11.59 3.76 -20.90
N LYS A 31 12.37 4.83 -21.08
CA LYS A 31 13.79 4.67 -21.41
C LYS A 31 14.50 4.06 -20.20
N PRO A 32 15.39 3.07 -20.41
CA PRO A 32 16.21 2.53 -19.33
C PRO A 32 16.98 3.65 -18.61
N VAL A 33 17.09 3.53 -17.29
CA VAL A 33 17.87 4.44 -16.43
C VAL A 33 18.86 3.59 -15.65
N SER A 34 20.14 3.96 -15.65
CA SER A 34 21.16 3.17 -14.95
C SER A 34 20.84 3.02 -13.46
N TYR A 35 21.26 1.91 -12.89
CA TYR A 35 21.09 1.65 -11.46
C TYR A 35 21.61 2.82 -10.59
N ASP A 36 22.81 3.32 -10.91
CA ASP A 36 23.43 4.39 -10.14
C ASP A 36 22.71 5.73 -10.29
N ASP A 37 22.21 6.06 -11.49
CA ASP A 37 21.40 7.27 -11.72
C ASP A 37 20.08 7.20 -10.94
N GLN A 38 19.44 6.02 -10.90
CA GLN A 38 18.23 5.83 -10.09
C GLN A 38 18.52 6.05 -8.61
N LEU A 39 19.62 5.50 -8.07
CA LEU A 39 20.03 5.73 -6.68
C LEU A 39 20.27 7.22 -6.40
N GLN A 40 20.97 7.93 -7.26
CA GLN A 40 21.21 9.38 -7.10
C GLN A 40 19.89 10.16 -7.04
N VAL A 41 18.91 9.82 -7.88
CA VAL A 41 17.58 10.44 -7.83
C VAL A 41 16.93 10.16 -6.48
N PHE A 42 16.88 8.91 -6.02
CA PHE A 42 16.31 8.57 -4.73
C PHE A 42 17.02 9.25 -3.56
N GLU A 43 18.35 9.32 -3.57
CA GLU A 43 19.12 10.06 -2.56
C GLU A 43 18.74 11.55 -2.53
N SER A 44 18.56 12.17 -3.71
CA SER A 44 18.10 13.56 -3.80
C SER A 44 16.70 13.78 -3.22
N LEU A 45 15.92 12.70 -3.12
CA LEU A 45 14.58 12.62 -2.52
C LEU A 45 14.63 12.15 -1.06
N ARG A 46 15.83 12.01 -0.49
CA ARG A 46 16.08 11.49 0.87
C ARG A 46 15.63 10.05 1.10
N HIS A 47 15.51 9.26 0.03
CA HIS A 47 15.39 7.82 0.10
C HIS A 47 16.78 7.22 -0.02
N LYS A 48 17.22 6.52 1.01
CA LYS A 48 18.51 5.83 1.07
C LYS A 48 18.32 4.46 1.66
N HIS A 49 19.05 3.49 1.14
CA HIS A 49 19.20 2.22 1.82
C HIS A 49 20.05 2.39 3.09
N ASP A 50 19.83 1.48 4.04
CA ASP A 50 20.75 1.33 5.16
C ASP A 50 22.17 1.07 4.65
N PRO A 51 23.22 1.64 5.27
CA PRO A 51 24.61 1.46 4.82
C PRO A 51 25.08 0.00 4.75
N GLU A 52 24.42 -0.92 5.46
CA GLU A 52 24.72 -2.35 5.41
C GLU A 52 24.12 -3.06 4.18
N VAL A 53 23.23 -2.40 3.44
CA VAL A 53 22.56 -2.95 2.25
C VAL A 53 23.46 -2.79 1.04
N THR A 54 23.94 -3.91 0.50
CA THR A 54 24.78 -3.93 -0.70
C THR A 54 23.96 -4.10 -1.97
N LYS A 55 24.56 -3.77 -3.12
CA LYS A 55 23.95 -4.01 -4.43
C LYS A 55 23.62 -5.49 -4.66
N GLU A 56 24.50 -6.39 -4.21
CA GLU A 56 24.28 -7.84 -4.33
C GLU A 56 23.07 -8.30 -3.52
N MET A 57 22.84 -7.71 -2.33
CA MET A 57 21.65 -7.99 -1.54
C MET A 57 20.39 -7.52 -2.26
N ILE A 58 20.42 -6.32 -2.84
CA ILE A 58 19.31 -5.77 -3.60
C ILE A 58 18.98 -6.67 -4.80
N LEU A 59 19.97 -7.06 -5.58
CA LEU A 59 19.77 -7.91 -6.77
C LEU A 59 19.19 -9.28 -6.39
N ARG A 60 19.68 -9.89 -5.31
CA ARG A 60 19.13 -11.16 -4.80
C ARG A 60 17.67 -11.01 -4.42
N ASP A 61 17.31 -9.95 -3.70
CA ASP A 61 15.96 -9.78 -3.18
C ASP A 61 14.97 -9.36 -4.29
N VAL A 62 15.45 -8.64 -5.31
CA VAL A 62 14.66 -8.39 -6.54
C VAL A 62 14.32 -9.72 -7.22
N TYR A 63 15.27 -10.66 -7.29
CA TYR A 63 15.00 -12.00 -7.82
C TYR A 63 13.91 -12.72 -7.01
N GLU A 64 13.99 -12.69 -5.68
CA GLU A 64 12.99 -13.32 -4.81
C GLU A 64 11.60 -12.69 -4.95
N MET A 65 11.50 -11.36 -5.17
CA MET A 65 10.23 -10.64 -5.33
C MET A 65 9.59 -10.81 -6.70
N SER A 66 10.39 -10.86 -7.76
CA SER A 66 9.89 -10.75 -9.14
C SER A 66 9.76 -12.07 -9.87
N TRP A 67 10.37 -13.16 -9.37
CA TRP A 67 10.50 -14.46 -10.04
C TRP A 67 11.20 -14.39 -11.40
N GLU A 68 11.85 -13.26 -11.70
CA GLU A 68 12.60 -12.98 -12.91
C GLU A 68 14.11 -13.14 -12.63
N ASP A 69 14.91 -13.35 -13.66
CA ASP A 69 16.36 -13.28 -13.53
C ASP A 69 16.76 -11.86 -13.10
N ALA A 70 16.94 -11.65 -11.79
CA ALA A 70 17.25 -10.35 -11.21
C ALA A 70 18.63 -9.90 -11.65
N THR A 71 18.65 -9.18 -12.73
CA THR A 71 19.84 -8.53 -13.26
C THR A 71 19.73 -7.03 -13.03
N GLU A 72 20.86 -6.37 -12.98
CA GLU A 72 20.90 -4.90 -13.03
C GLU A 72 20.10 -4.36 -14.22
N GLN A 73 20.15 -5.07 -15.36
CA GLN A 73 19.38 -4.74 -16.56
C GLN A 73 17.87 -4.76 -16.33
N TYR A 74 17.37 -5.68 -15.48
CA TYR A 74 15.94 -5.71 -15.12
C TYR A 74 15.53 -4.44 -14.33
N ILE A 75 16.36 -4.02 -13.36
CA ILE A 75 16.14 -2.78 -12.61
C ILE A 75 16.18 -1.57 -13.55
N GLU A 76 17.15 -1.53 -14.47
CA GLU A 76 17.31 -0.44 -15.42
C GLU A 76 16.16 -0.34 -16.43
N SER A 77 15.61 -1.48 -16.86
CA SER A 77 14.48 -1.55 -17.79
C SER A 77 13.13 -1.23 -17.14
N ASN A 78 13.07 -1.26 -15.79
CA ASN A 78 11.90 -0.89 -15.01
C ASN A 78 12.25 0.30 -14.08
N PRO A 79 12.58 1.47 -14.67
CA PRO A 79 13.21 2.55 -13.95
C PRO A 79 12.38 3.01 -12.77
N PHE A 80 13.05 3.17 -11.65
CA PHE A 80 12.55 3.59 -10.35
C PHE A 80 11.57 2.63 -9.66
N SER A 81 10.68 1.95 -10.37
CA SER A 81 9.65 1.10 -9.75
C SER A 81 10.26 -0.05 -8.96
N VAL A 82 11.11 -0.86 -9.60
CA VAL A 82 11.74 -2.01 -8.95
C VAL A 82 12.62 -1.56 -7.77
N LEU A 83 13.45 -0.55 -7.97
CA LEU A 83 14.32 -0.05 -6.91
C LEU A 83 13.51 0.56 -5.75
N TYR A 84 12.36 1.18 -6.02
CA TYR A 84 11.50 1.71 -4.97
C TYR A 84 10.93 0.62 -4.05
N TYR A 85 10.58 -0.55 -4.59
CA TYR A 85 10.17 -1.70 -3.78
C TYR A 85 11.27 -2.12 -2.80
N THR A 86 12.53 -2.11 -3.23
CA THR A 86 13.64 -2.53 -2.37
C THR A 86 13.85 -1.63 -1.16
N PHE A 87 13.52 -0.34 -1.24
CA PHE A 87 13.60 0.54 -0.06
C PHE A 87 12.64 0.13 1.06
N GLY A 88 11.48 -0.43 0.71
CA GLY A 88 10.53 -0.92 1.69
C GLY A 88 10.83 -2.33 2.20
N TRP A 89 11.77 -3.03 1.58
CA TRP A 89 12.08 -4.42 1.85
C TRP A 89 12.58 -4.67 3.26
N ARG A 90 12.33 -5.88 3.75
CA ARG A 90 12.78 -6.34 5.05
C ARG A 90 13.69 -7.56 4.90
N ASN A 91 14.90 -7.48 5.41
CA ASN A 91 15.82 -8.59 5.42
C ASN A 91 16.24 -8.96 6.86
N PRO A 92 15.95 -10.18 7.33
CA PRO A 92 16.33 -10.62 8.68
C PRO A 92 17.83 -10.78 8.90
N GLN A 93 18.64 -10.68 7.86
CA GLN A 93 20.10 -10.83 7.95
C GLN A 93 20.83 -9.53 8.28
N ILE A 94 20.13 -8.38 8.19
CA ILE A 94 20.70 -7.09 8.60
C ILE A 94 20.18 -6.64 9.96
N LYS A 95 20.98 -5.86 10.67
CA LYS A 95 20.75 -5.46 12.07
C LYS A 95 19.38 -4.82 12.30
N ASN A 96 18.93 -3.98 11.37
CA ASN A 96 17.67 -3.23 11.51
C ASN A 96 16.51 -3.88 10.77
N TYR A 97 16.71 -5.00 10.11
CA TYR A 97 15.69 -5.71 9.32
C TYR A 97 15.14 -4.95 8.10
N ASN A 98 15.38 -3.66 7.98
CA ASN A 98 14.78 -2.83 6.94
C ASN A 98 15.85 -2.26 6.02
N TYR A 99 15.58 -2.25 4.74
CA TYR A 99 16.48 -1.64 3.77
C TYR A 99 16.44 -0.12 3.82
N SER A 100 15.36 0.47 4.31
CA SER A 100 15.23 1.91 4.53
C SER A 100 14.22 2.20 5.65
N GLU A 101 14.36 3.36 6.29
CA GLU A 101 13.42 3.89 7.28
C GLU A 101 12.35 4.80 6.65
N LYS A 102 12.25 4.89 5.32
CA LYS A 102 11.38 5.86 4.63
C LYS A 102 10.09 5.29 4.08
N CYS A 103 10.03 3.99 3.90
CA CYS A 103 8.84 3.29 3.41
C CYS A 103 8.82 1.85 3.92
N ILE A 104 7.69 1.20 3.73
CA ILE A 104 7.54 -0.22 3.93
C ILE A 104 7.04 -0.86 2.64
N TRP A 105 7.55 -2.02 2.33
CA TRP A 105 7.00 -2.93 1.34
C TRP A 105 6.27 -4.06 2.05
N PHE A 106 5.16 -4.49 1.51
CA PHE A 106 4.48 -5.70 1.96
C PHE A 106 3.68 -6.33 0.83
N ASP A 107 3.48 -7.62 0.97
CA ASP A 107 2.65 -8.42 0.10
C ASP A 107 1.38 -8.80 0.85
N LEU A 108 0.23 -8.58 0.23
CA LEU A 108 -1.07 -8.83 0.84
C LEU A 108 -1.32 -10.31 1.14
N GLU A 109 -0.79 -11.21 0.33
CA GLU A 109 -0.99 -12.65 0.51
C GLU A 109 -0.13 -13.24 1.64
N PHE A 110 0.96 -12.58 2.01
CA PHE A 110 1.86 -13.01 3.06
C PHE A 110 1.56 -12.38 4.43
N PHE A 111 0.29 -12.16 4.74
CA PHE A 111 -0.09 -11.51 5.98
C PHE A 111 -0.57 -12.53 7.03
N ASP A 112 0.30 -12.92 7.97
CA ASP A 112 -0.10 -13.65 9.18
C ASP A 112 -0.63 -12.67 10.23
N ALA A 113 -1.95 -12.65 10.41
CA ALA A 113 -2.65 -11.71 11.27
C ALA A 113 -2.09 -11.65 12.71
N ASN A 114 -1.66 -12.79 13.29
CA ASN A 114 -1.24 -12.85 14.70
C ASN A 114 0.07 -12.11 14.98
N VAL A 115 0.94 -11.99 14.00
CA VAL A 115 2.29 -11.41 14.18
C VAL A 115 2.43 -10.10 13.41
N GLN A 116 1.74 -9.96 12.30
CA GLN A 116 2.05 -8.93 11.31
C GLN A 116 1.32 -7.61 11.55
N TYR A 117 0.12 -7.59 12.15
CA TYR A 117 -0.53 -6.31 12.50
C TYR A 117 0.32 -5.44 13.42
N LYS A 118 0.91 -6.04 14.47
CA LYS A 118 1.81 -5.32 15.36
C LYS A 118 3.03 -4.79 14.62
N TRP A 119 3.71 -5.67 13.87
CA TRP A 119 4.85 -5.28 13.05
C TRP A 119 4.49 -4.17 12.05
N PHE A 120 3.36 -4.32 11.33
CA PHE A 120 2.90 -3.31 10.37
C PHE A 120 2.72 -1.95 11.04
N MET A 121 2.03 -1.89 12.18
CA MET A 121 1.81 -0.65 12.91
C MET A 121 3.12 -0.02 13.41
N GLU A 122 4.02 -0.83 13.94
CA GLU A 122 5.35 -0.37 14.39
C GLU A 122 6.14 0.24 13.21
N ARG A 123 6.10 -0.39 12.06
CA ARG A 123 6.75 0.11 10.84
C ARG A 123 6.08 1.37 10.30
N MET A 124 4.76 1.40 10.27
CA MET A 124 4.01 2.60 9.88
C MET A 124 4.33 3.78 10.80
N GLY A 125 4.50 3.54 12.10
CA GLY A 125 4.99 4.56 13.04
C GLY A 125 6.42 5.01 12.71
N ALA A 126 7.33 4.07 12.48
CA ALA A 126 8.74 4.37 12.20
C ALA A 126 8.93 5.28 10.97
N ILE A 127 8.22 5.02 9.88
CA ILE A 127 8.33 5.84 8.65
C ILE A 127 7.81 7.27 8.82
N THR A 128 7.03 7.55 9.87
CA THR A 128 6.56 8.92 10.17
C THR A 128 7.60 9.77 10.90
N ASN A 129 8.75 9.20 11.24
CA ASN A 129 9.80 9.87 12.00
C ASN A 129 9.31 10.48 13.33
N GLY A 130 8.40 9.76 14.01
CA GLY A 130 7.87 10.13 15.31
C GLY A 130 6.65 11.08 15.31
N GLU A 131 6.18 11.52 14.15
CA GLU A 131 4.93 12.31 14.07
C GLU A 131 3.71 11.47 14.49
N ILE A 132 3.73 10.16 14.19
CA ILE A 132 2.72 9.20 14.63
C ILE A 132 3.44 8.07 15.36
N THR A 133 3.06 7.83 16.61
CA THR A 133 3.63 6.78 17.44
C THR A 133 2.55 5.79 17.86
N PHE A 134 2.89 4.52 17.86
CA PHE A 134 2.01 3.45 18.34
C PHE A 134 2.63 2.76 19.53
N THR A 135 1.86 2.60 20.60
CA THR A 135 2.26 1.87 21.81
C THR A 135 1.15 0.93 22.27
N ASP A 136 1.50 0.00 23.16
CA ASP A 136 0.56 -0.94 23.80
C ASP A 136 -0.29 -1.74 22.81
N ILE A 137 0.33 -2.10 21.67
CA ILE A 137 -0.35 -2.86 20.62
C ILE A 137 -0.59 -4.29 21.10
N SER A 138 -1.86 -4.69 21.14
CA SER A 138 -2.27 -6.04 21.55
C SER A 138 -3.47 -6.51 20.73
N LEU A 139 -3.53 -7.81 20.49
CA LEU A 139 -4.67 -8.49 19.87
C LEU A 139 -5.49 -9.18 20.95
N GLU A 140 -6.79 -9.15 20.83
CA GLU A 140 -7.71 -9.88 21.70
C GLU A 140 -8.85 -10.48 20.86
N THR A 141 -9.43 -11.57 21.37
CA THR A 141 -10.65 -12.17 20.82
C THR A 141 -11.75 -12.00 21.86
N ASP A 142 -12.91 -11.48 21.45
CA ASP A 142 -14.06 -11.34 22.34
C ASP A 142 -14.89 -12.64 22.48
N SER A 143 -15.94 -12.60 23.29
CA SER A 143 -16.83 -13.74 23.54
C SER A 143 -17.56 -14.24 22.30
N ASP A 144 -17.74 -13.39 21.30
CA ASP A 144 -18.39 -13.70 20.02
C ASP A 144 -17.39 -14.15 18.94
N ASN A 145 -16.14 -14.38 19.35
CA ASN A 145 -15.02 -14.74 18.50
C ASN A 145 -14.61 -13.65 17.49
N TRP A 146 -14.89 -12.38 17.75
CA TRP A 146 -14.34 -11.30 16.92
C TRP A 146 -12.93 -10.94 17.38
N GLU A 147 -12.08 -10.64 16.42
CA GLU A 147 -10.72 -10.18 16.68
C GLU A 147 -10.68 -8.65 16.73
N TRP A 148 -9.94 -8.14 17.70
CA TRP A 148 -9.76 -6.72 17.95
C TRP A 148 -8.28 -6.41 18.11
N ILE A 149 -7.87 -5.24 17.60
CA ILE A 149 -6.56 -4.67 17.91
C ILE A 149 -6.73 -3.46 18.82
N ASN A 150 -6.07 -3.49 19.96
CA ASN A 150 -6.00 -2.39 20.90
C ASN A 150 -4.63 -1.74 20.80
N PHE A 151 -4.57 -0.44 20.86
CA PHE A 151 -3.31 0.31 20.80
C PHE A 151 -3.52 1.75 21.27
N ASN A 152 -2.41 2.44 21.59
CA ASN A 152 -2.41 3.89 21.72
C ASN A 152 -1.77 4.50 20.49
N VAL A 153 -2.36 5.56 19.93
CA VAL A 153 -1.77 6.41 18.90
C VAL A 153 -1.52 7.80 19.49
N ASN A 154 -0.27 8.23 19.53
CA ASN A 154 0.14 9.48 20.19
C ASN A 154 -0.45 9.62 21.63
N GLY A 155 -0.52 8.51 22.36
CA GLY A 155 -1.11 8.44 23.70
C GLY A 155 -2.64 8.37 23.75
N ILE A 156 -3.33 8.40 22.61
CA ILE A 156 -4.80 8.29 22.54
C ILE A 156 -5.17 6.82 22.35
N PRO A 157 -5.97 6.20 23.24
CA PRO A 157 -6.36 4.81 23.09
C PRO A 157 -7.33 4.60 21.93
N LYS A 158 -7.08 3.57 21.17
CA LYS A 158 -7.92 3.11 20.05
C LYS A 158 -8.18 1.62 20.19
N LYS A 159 -9.34 1.19 19.71
CA LYS A 159 -9.71 -0.21 19.59
C LYS A 159 -10.43 -0.42 18.27
N TRP A 160 -9.85 -1.25 17.39
CA TRP A 160 -10.41 -1.53 16.08
C TRP A 160 -10.78 -3.00 15.96
N LYS A 161 -11.96 -3.24 15.41
CA LYS A 161 -12.39 -4.57 15.04
C LYS A 161 -11.66 -4.98 13.76
N LEU A 162 -11.14 -6.21 13.75
CA LEU A 162 -10.50 -6.80 12.60
C LEU A 162 -11.46 -7.73 11.87
N GLU A 163 -11.37 -7.76 10.55
CA GLU A 163 -12.05 -8.79 9.76
C GLU A 163 -11.18 -10.05 9.72
N ARG A 164 -11.84 -11.19 9.79
CA ARG A 164 -11.19 -12.49 9.66
C ARG A 164 -10.99 -12.82 8.18
N VAL A 165 -9.97 -12.23 7.61
CA VAL A 165 -9.52 -12.52 6.25
C VAL A 165 -8.08 -13.01 6.35
N GLY A 166 -7.69 -13.95 5.52
CA GLY A 166 -6.32 -14.50 5.51
C GLY A 166 -5.24 -13.53 5.01
N TYR A 167 -5.57 -12.24 4.96
CA TYR A 167 -4.69 -11.15 4.53
C TYR A 167 -5.00 -9.90 5.36
N ILE A 168 -4.20 -8.82 5.20
CA ILE A 168 -4.49 -7.55 5.87
C ILE A 168 -5.84 -7.00 5.36
N ALA A 169 -6.75 -6.71 6.30
CA ALA A 169 -8.08 -6.26 5.93
C ALA A 169 -8.06 -4.85 5.33
N ASP A 170 -8.71 -4.66 4.18
CA ASP A 170 -8.78 -3.38 3.48
C ASP A 170 -9.26 -2.24 4.39
N HIS A 171 -10.29 -2.50 5.20
CA HIS A 171 -10.81 -1.51 6.13
C HIS A 171 -9.82 -1.12 7.25
N PHE A 172 -8.88 -2.02 7.61
CA PHE A 172 -7.81 -1.70 8.55
C PHE A 172 -6.85 -0.70 7.90
N VAL A 173 -6.41 -0.96 6.68
CA VAL A 173 -5.53 -0.05 5.93
C VAL A 173 -6.23 1.29 5.67
N HIS A 174 -7.52 1.26 5.34
CA HIS A 174 -8.32 2.47 5.15
C HIS A 174 -8.37 3.32 6.44
N ARG A 175 -8.68 2.73 7.60
CA ARG A 175 -8.66 3.45 8.89
C ARG A 175 -7.27 4.01 9.19
N PHE A 176 -6.24 3.23 8.89
CA PHE A 176 -4.87 3.66 9.09
C PHE A 176 -4.53 4.89 8.25
N SER A 177 -5.00 4.93 7.00
CA SER A 177 -4.80 6.05 6.10
C SER A 177 -5.38 7.37 6.59
N LYS A 178 -6.41 7.33 7.46
CA LYS A 178 -7.08 8.52 8.04
C LYS A 178 -6.36 9.09 9.25
N LEU A 179 -5.47 8.33 9.89
CA LEU A 179 -4.78 8.78 11.11
C LEU A 179 -4.04 10.11 10.94
N PRO A 180 -3.31 10.39 9.84
CA PRO A 180 -2.68 11.69 9.65
C PRO A 180 -3.66 12.86 9.74
N SER A 181 -4.83 12.75 9.12
CA SER A 181 -5.88 13.77 9.18
C SER A 181 -6.47 13.91 10.59
N GLU A 182 -6.76 12.79 11.25
CA GLU A 182 -7.28 12.76 12.63
C GLU A 182 -6.30 13.42 13.63
N LEU A 183 -5.01 13.23 13.42
CA LEU A 183 -3.94 13.76 14.27
C LEU A 183 -3.45 15.14 13.83
N SER A 184 -4.03 15.70 12.77
CA SER A 184 -3.67 17.00 12.20
C SER A 184 -2.18 17.12 11.84
N THR A 185 -1.58 16.03 11.32
CA THR A 185 -0.21 16.08 10.82
C THR A 185 -0.12 16.83 9.50
N SER A 186 1.07 17.38 9.18
CA SER A 186 1.30 18.07 7.90
C SER A 186 1.65 17.13 6.75
N ARG A 187 1.76 15.85 7.03
CA ARG A 187 2.14 14.78 6.10
C ARG A 187 1.06 13.72 6.07
N ARG A 188 1.05 12.92 4.99
CA ARG A 188 0.09 11.84 4.77
C ARG A 188 0.81 10.57 4.34
N PHE A 189 0.16 9.43 4.52
CA PHE A 189 0.64 8.18 3.96
C PHE A 189 0.48 8.18 2.44
N THR A 190 1.51 7.70 1.76
CA THR A 190 1.55 7.54 0.32
C THR A 190 1.49 6.07 -0.05
N TYR A 191 1.04 5.79 -1.25
CA TYR A 191 0.82 4.44 -1.75
C TYR A 191 1.37 4.32 -3.17
N PHE A 192 2.09 3.23 -3.44
CA PHE A 192 2.56 2.87 -4.76
C PHE A 192 2.29 1.40 -5.03
N ASP A 193 1.66 1.12 -6.17
CA ASP A 193 1.34 -0.19 -6.69
C ASP A 193 1.77 -0.24 -8.16
N ASN A 194 2.36 -1.35 -8.58
CA ASN A 194 2.68 -1.61 -9.98
C ASN A 194 1.65 -2.49 -10.69
N GLY A 195 0.47 -2.69 -10.08
CA GLY A 195 -0.63 -3.50 -10.61
C GLY A 195 -0.63 -4.94 -10.10
N GLY A 196 0.11 -5.23 -9.02
CA GLY A 196 0.16 -6.53 -8.37
C GLY A 196 -0.46 -6.53 -6.95
N GLN A 197 -0.06 -7.52 -6.15
CA GLN A 197 -0.47 -7.63 -4.74
C GLN A 197 0.56 -7.02 -3.79
N GLN A 198 1.62 -6.44 -4.34
CA GLN A 198 2.75 -5.89 -3.60
C GLN A 198 2.68 -4.37 -3.59
N TRP A 199 2.81 -3.78 -2.42
CA TRP A 199 2.67 -2.34 -2.21
C TRP A 199 3.86 -1.74 -1.49
N VAL A 200 4.11 -0.46 -1.79
CA VAL A 200 5.03 0.38 -1.01
C VAL A 200 4.27 1.53 -0.40
N ILE A 201 4.28 1.60 0.93
CA ILE A 201 3.71 2.72 1.69
C ILE A 201 4.86 3.59 2.18
N GLY A 202 4.75 4.88 1.92
CA GLY A 202 5.63 5.91 2.44
C GLY A 202 4.86 6.95 3.27
N TYR A 203 5.56 8.01 3.69
CA TYR A 203 4.97 9.12 4.41
C TYR A 203 5.59 10.43 3.94
N ALA A 204 4.78 11.36 3.43
CA ALA A 204 5.29 12.55 2.76
C ALA A 204 4.39 13.77 2.96
N SER A 205 4.98 14.96 2.86
CA SER A 205 4.25 16.20 2.61
C SER A 205 3.86 16.30 1.13
N GLU A 206 2.94 17.21 0.82
CA GLU A 206 2.51 17.44 -0.57
C GLU A 206 3.69 17.80 -1.49
N ALA A 207 4.57 18.69 -1.04
CA ALA A 207 5.74 19.08 -1.81
C ALA A 207 6.73 17.92 -2.05
N GLU A 208 6.90 17.02 -1.07
CA GLU A 208 7.73 15.82 -1.22
C GLU A 208 7.07 14.82 -2.18
N GLN A 209 5.75 14.68 -2.15
CA GLN A 209 5.00 13.81 -3.04
C GLN A 209 5.09 14.28 -4.50
N ILE A 210 4.85 15.57 -4.75
CA ILE A 210 4.96 16.16 -6.09
C ILE A 210 6.38 15.96 -6.63
N ARG A 211 7.39 16.33 -5.85
CA ARG A 211 8.80 16.20 -6.25
C ARG A 211 9.20 14.74 -6.52
N PHE A 212 8.67 13.80 -5.73
CA PHE A 212 8.92 12.38 -5.94
C PHE A 212 8.38 11.93 -7.31
N ASN A 213 7.10 12.21 -7.59
CA ASN A 213 6.47 11.81 -8.86
C ASN A 213 7.12 12.49 -10.07
N GLU A 214 7.46 13.78 -9.98
CA GLU A 214 8.17 14.50 -11.05
C GLU A 214 9.54 13.90 -11.37
N LYS A 215 10.32 13.51 -10.35
CA LYS A 215 11.68 13.01 -10.55
C LYS A 215 11.75 11.55 -10.97
N THR A 216 10.80 10.74 -10.53
CA THR A 216 10.81 9.29 -10.80
C THR A 216 9.87 8.89 -11.92
N GLY A 217 8.87 9.70 -12.23
CA GLY A 217 7.78 9.33 -13.13
C GLY A 217 6.86 8.24 -12.57
N LEU A 218 7.04 7.83 -11.31
CA LEU A 218 6.14 6.90 -10.65
C LEU A 218 4.84 7.61 -10.28
N ASN A 219 3.73 6.91 -10.45
CA ASN A 219 2.43 7.41 -10.00
C ASN A 219 2.19 7.00 -8.54
N ARG A 220 2.94 7.61 -7.61
CA ARG A 220 2.71 7.41 -6.20
C ARG A 220 1.52 8.26 -5.76
N GLU A 221 0.52 7.64 -5.17
CA GLU A 221 -0.75 8.25 -4.78
C GLU A 221 -0.82 8.49 -3.26
N TRP A 222 -1.85 9.19 -2.80
CA TRP A 222 -2.19 9.26 -1.39
C TRP A 222 -2.97 8.01 -0.97
N LEU A 223 -2.55 7.35 0.11
CA LEU A 223 -3.19 6.13 0.58
C LEU A 223 -4.69 6.33 0.90
N GLU A 224 -5.06 7.49 1.43
CA GLU A 224 -6.45 7.82 1.77
C GLU A 224 -7.36 8.08 0.56
N GLU A 225 -6.77 8.35 -0.60
CA GLU A 225 -7.47 8.62 -1.86
C GLU A 225 -7.48 7.37 -2.76
N SER A 226 -6.78 6.31 -2.37
CA SER A 226 -6.72 5.07 -3.12
C SER A 226 -8.07 4.37 -3.14
N ASN A 227 -8.52 4.01 -4.35
CA ASN A 227 -9.75 3.23 -4.54
C ASN A 227 -9.60 1.74 -4.18
N HIS A 228 -8.40 1.31 -3.80
CA HIS A 228 -8.13 -0.08 -3.43
C HIS A 228 -8.68 -0.44 -2.03
N PHE A 229 -8.94 0.56 -1.18
CA PHE A 229 -9.41 0.35 0.18
C PHE A 229 -10.81 0.90 0.37
N SER A 230 -11.78 0.04 0.53
CA SER A 230 -13.17 0.43 0.77
C SER A 230 -13.47 0.58 2.26
N GLU A 231 -14.35 1.52 2.61
CA GLU A 231 -14.95 1.52 3.93
C GLU A 231 -15.73 0.21 4.15
N PRO A 232 -15.67 -0.38 5.35
CA PRO A 232 -16.49 -1.52 5.67
C PRO A 232 -17.96 -1.15 5.47
N PRO A 233 -18.80 -2.07 4.98
CA PRO A 233 -20.22 -1.82 4.90
C PRO A 233 -20.71 -1.41 6.29
N THR A 234 -21.32 -0.24 6.40
CA THR A 234 -21.93 0.25 7.64
C THR A 234 -23.10 -0.68 7.97
N ASN A 235 -22.81 -1.81 8.61
CA ASN A 235 -23.84 -2.60 9.25
C ASN A 235 -24.39 -1.83 10.46
N ASN A 236 -25.34 -0.94 10.18
CA ASN A 236 -26.26 -0.45 11.19
C ASN A 236 -27.12 -1.64 11.61
N LYS A 237 -26.68 -2.36 12.65
CA LYS A 237 -27.52 -3.19 13.51
C LYS A 237 -26.94 -3.17 14.92
#